data_e8d227a0809781936a52378d5b493a96
#
_entry.id   e8d227a0809781936a52378d5b493a96
#
_cell.length_a   1.000
_cell.length_b   1.000
_cell.length_c   1.000
_cell.angle_alpha   90.00
_cell.angle_beta   90.00
_cell.angle_gamma   90.00
#
_symmetry.space_group_name_H-M   'P 1'
#
loop_
_entity.id
_entity.type
_entity.pdbx_description
1 polymer ?
#
loop_
_entity_poly.entity_id
_entity_poly.type
_entity_poly.pdbx_seq_one_letter_code
_entity_poly.pdbx_strand_id
1 'polypeptide(L)'
;MSQRIAPKPTMTITTLALIASSTLAATITLPATAHADDNYNYRRFQSPSGDIVCVMVRNHDSNDQANYGKGEGTCQVQYPTYASPPPQYVAVDGSLSACYLLGWGSQFSLPQGSPPHLDCVGGDLMYPPQLPTLEYGQAISLGAITCASEPSAITCADTSSGRFFRVSRDSYQLG
;
A
#
# COMPACT_ATOMS: atom_id res chain seq x y z
N MET A 1 31.03 -35.32 -81.74
CA MET A 1 30.32 -34.22 -81.17
C MET A 1 29.51 -34.74 -79.96
N SER A 2 30.01 -34.55 -78.77
CA SER A 2 29.42 -35.11 -77.54
C SER A 2 28.81 -33.95 -76.75
N GLN A 3 27.49 -33.92 -76.64
CA GLN A 3 26.78 -32.92 -75.84
C GLN A 3 26.73 -33.43 -74.33
N ARG A 4 27.26 -32.61 -73.48
CA ARG A 4 27.14 -32.85 -72.00
C ARG A 4 25.82 -32.23 -71.53
N ILE A 5 25.03 -33.12 -70.96
CA ILE A 5 23.77 -32.73 -70.25
C ILE A 5 24.15 -32.24 -68.85
N ALA A 6 23.77 -31.00 -68.52
CA ALA A 6 23.96 -30.40 -67.23
C ALA A 6 22.87 -30.90 -66.21
N PRO A 7 23.23 -31.15 -64.97
CA PRO A 7 22.25 -31.58 -63.94
C PRO A 7 21.37 -30.41 -63.48
N LYS A 8 20.09 -30.70 -63.29
CA LYS A 8 19.05 -29.83 -62.77
C LYS A 8 19.29 -29.50 -61.28
N PRO A 9 19.13 -28.29 -60.84
CA PRO A 9 19.25 -28.01 -59.40
C PRO A 9 18.03 -28.52 -58.62
N THR A 10 18.31 -29.29 -57.60
CA THR A 10 17.33 -29.74 -56.61
C THR A 10 17.02 -28.64 -55.64
N MET A 11 15.75 -28.19 -55.65
CA MET A 11 15.25 -27.17 -54.77
C MET A 11 14.97 -27.76 -53.38
N THR A 12 15.84 -27.44 -52.42
CA THR A 12 15.66 -27.88 -51.02
C THR A 12 14.69 -26.89 -50.34
N ILE A 13 13.52 -27.39 -50.00
CA ILE A 13 12.53 -26.61 -49.23
C ILE A 13 12.98 -26.63 -47.77
N THR A 14 13.49 -25.48 -47.31
CA THR A 14 13.81 -25.28 -45.88
C THR A 14 12.52 -24.93 -45.16
N THR A 15 12.02 -25.85 -44.37
CA THR A 15 10.87 -25.64 -43.47
C THR A 15 11.32 -24.73 -42.36
N LEU A 16 10.90 -23.45 -42.35
CA LEU A 16 11.04 -22.57 -41.18
C LEU A 16 10.04 -23.02 -40.11
N ALA A 17 10.56 -23.56 -39.02
CA ALA A 17 9.78 -23.78 -37.81
C ALA A 17 9.53 -22.44 -37.10
N LEU A 18 8.29 -21.96 -37.16
CA LEU A 18 7.81 -20.83 -36.37
C LEU A 18 7.73 -21.26 -34.92
N ILE A 19 8.69 -20.82 -34.08
CA ILE A 19 8.61 -20.94 -32.64
C ILE A 19 7.61 -19.89 -32.18
N ALA A 20 6.40 -20.32 -31.87
CA ALA A 20 5.41 -19.48 -31.20
C ALA A 20 5.85 -19.24 -29.75
N SER A 21 6.45 -18.10 -29.48
CA SER A 21 6.72 -17.63 -28.11
C SER A 21 5.39 -17.29 -27.45
N SER A 22 4.87 -18.21 -26.64
CA SER A 22 3.75 -17.94 -25.75
C SER A 22 4.23 -17.02 -24.61
N THR A 23 3.98 -15.72 -24.76
CA THR A 23 4.07 -14.77 -23.66
C THR A 23 2.97 -15.13 -22.65
N LEU A 24 3.35 -15.75 -21.54
CA LEU A 24 2.47 -15.83 -20.36
C LEU A 24 2.24 -14.37 -19.89
N ALA A 25 1.10 -13.80 -20.27
CA ALA A 25 0.60 -12.61 -19.62
C ALA A 25 0.27 -13.00 -18.16
N ALA A 26 1.13 -12.61 -17.23
CA ALA A 26 0.79 -12.67 -15.82
C ALA A 26 -0.42 -11.77 -15.60
N THR A 27 -1.60 -12.36 -15.49
CA THR A 27 -2.79 -11.65 -15.04
C THR A 27 -2.56 -11.28 -13.58
N ILE A 28 -2.23 -10.01 -13.33
CA ILE A 28 -2.27 -9.44 -12.00
C ILE A 28 -3.75 -9.42 -11.64
N THR A 29 -4.20 -10.44 -10.90
CA THR A 29 -5.49 -10.40 -10.23
C THR A 29 -5.37 -9.35 -9.15
N LEU A 30 -5.90 -8.15 -9.42
CA LEU A 30 -6.09 -7.16 -8.37
C LEU A 30 -6.96 -7.81 -7.28
N PRO A 31 -6.55 -7.71 -6.00
CA PRO A 31 -7.35 -8.26 -4.93
C PRO A 31 -8.76 -7.65 -5.01
N ALA A 32 -9.76 -8.47 -4.77
CA ALA A 32 -11.13 -8.00 -4.71
C ALA A 32 -11.20 -6.89 -3.66
N THR A 33 -11.47 -5.66 -4.13
CA THR A 33 -11.74 -4.55 -3.23
C THR A 33 -13.02 -4.90 -2.48
N ALA A 34 -12.92 -5.08 -1.18
CA ALA A 34 -14.09 -5.08 -0.33
C ALA A 34 -14.73 -3.70 -0.48
N HIS A 35 -15.82 -3.61 -1.23
CA HIS A 35 -16.60 -2.38 -1.34
C HIS A 35 -17.17 -2.09 0.05
N ALA A 36 -16.50 -1.23 0.76
CA ALA A 36 -17.03 -0.65 1.96
C ALA A 36 -18.04 0.41 1.54
N ASP A 37 -19.23 0.36 2.14
CA ASP A 37 -20.27 1.38 2.00
C ASP A 37 -19.67 2.78 2.06
N ASP A 38 -19.82 3.58 0.99
CA ASP A 38 -19.27 4.94 0.86
C ASP A 38 -19.77 5.94 1.90
N ASN A 39 -20.71 5.52 2.75
CA ASN A 39 -21.31 6.31 3.81
C ASN A 39 -20.54 6.30 5.15
N TYR A 40 -19.50 5.48 5.28
CA TYR A 40 -18.72 5.43 6.50
C TYR A 40 -17.38 6.18 6.34
N ASN A 41 -17.25 7.26 7.07
CA ASN A 41 -16.03 8.09 7.13
C ASN A 41 -14.94 7.47 8.00
N TYR A 42 -15.08 6.22 8.37
CA TYR A 42 -14.24 5.54 9.31
C TYR A 42 -14.15 4.04 8.99
N ARG A 43 -12.93 3.53 8.94
CA ARG A 43 -12.63 2.11 8.81
C ARG A 43 -11.62 1.71 9.88
N ARG A 44 -11.81 0.57 10.47
CA ARG A 44 -10.89 0.01 11.43
C ARG A 44 -10.70 -1.47 11.16
N PHE A 45 -9.46 -1.93 11.16
CA PHE A 45 -9.14 -3.33 10.90
C PHE A 45 -7.83 -3.72 11.57
N GLN A 46 -7.59 -5.03 11.63
CA GLN A 46 -6.32 -5.60 12.08
C GLN A 46 -5.73 -6.50 10.99
N SER A 47 -4.40 -6.71 11.08
CA SER A 47 -3.73 -7.77 10.32
C SER A 47 -4.21 -9.15 10.77
N PRO A 48 -4.05 -10.22 9.96
CA PRO A 48 -4.39 -11.58 10.38
C PRO A 48 -3.62 -12.08 11.61
N SER A 49 -2.41 -11.58 11.84
CA SER A 49 -1.63 -11.86 13.06
C SER A 49 -2.17 -11.14 14.30
N GLY A 50 -2.96 -10.09 14.12
CA GLY A 50 -3.39 -9.21 15.20
C GLY A 50 -2.33 -8.21 15.68
N ASP A 51 -1.09 -8.30 15.18
CA ASP A 51 0.03 -7.46 15.64
C ASP A 51 -0.03 -6.02 15.10
N ILE A 52 -0.82 -5.77 14.06
CA ILE A 52 -0.99 -4.46 13.46
C ILE A 52 -2.46 -4.11 13.44
N VAL A 53 -2.80 -2.97 14.02
CA VAL A 53 -4.15 -2.41 13.97
C VAL A 53 -4.11 -1.09 13.24
N CYS A 54 -5.03 -0.91 12.32
CA CYS A 54 -5.14 0.30 11.51
C CYS A 54 -6.52 0.93 11.65
N VAL A 55 -6.53 2.24 11.52
CA VAL A 55 -7.72 3.05 11.36
C VAL A 55 -7.56 3.93 10.14
N MET A 56 -8.61 4.10 9.38
CA MET A 56 -8.71 5.06 8.29
C MET A 56 -9.86 6.00 8.61
N VAL A 57 -9.62 7.28 8.48
CA VAL A 57 -10.63 8.31 8.71
C VAL A 57 -10.70 9.24 7.50
N ARG A 58 -11.87 9.85 7.30
CA ARG A 58 -12.05 10.91 6.32
C ARG A 58 -12.53 12.16 7.04
N ASN A 59 -11.86 13.28 6.82
CA ASN A 59 -12.22 14.53 7.45
C ASN A 59 -13.56 15.07 6.91
N HIS A 60 -14.53 15.28 7.81
CA HIS A 60 -15.84 15.86 7.52
C HIS A 60 -16.09 17.12 8.33
N ASP A 61 -15.08 17.68 8.96
CA ASP A 61 -15.21 18.96 9.64
C ASP A 61 -15.40 20.08 8.61
N SER A 62 -16.62 20.62 8.54
CA SER A 62 -16.96 21.72 7.63
C SER A 62 -16.22 23.02 7.96
N ASN A 63 -15.61 23.14 9.13
CA ASN A 63 -14.79 24.29 9.51
C ASN A 63 -13.34 24.14 9.01
N ASP A 64 -12.90 22.93 8.71
CA ASP A 64 -11.59 22.65 8.11
C ASP A 64 -11.70 22.42 6.60
N GLN A 65 -12.02 23.49 5.86
CA GLN A 65 -12.20 23.45 4.41
C GLN A 65 -10.95 22.95 3.66
N ALA A 66 -9.77 23.18 4.19
CA ALA A 66 -8.50 22.78 3.55
C ALA A 66 -8.31 21.26 3.53
N ASN A 67 -8.86 20.56 4.52
CA ASN A 67 -8.74 19.11 4.66
C ASN A 67 -10.09 18.40 4.51
N TYR A 68 -11.18 19.11 4.24
CA TYR A 68 -12.49 18.51 4.06
C TYR A 68 -12.45 17.43 2.97
N GLY A 69 -12.94 16.26 3.28
CA GLY A 69 -12.97 15.13 2.39
C GLY A 69 -11.63 14.38 2.23
N LYS A 70 -10.53 14.89 2.77
CA LYS A 70 -9.24 14.18 2.75
C LYS A 70 -9.25 12.99 3.70
N GLY A 71 -8.57 11.94 3.26
CA GLY A 71 -8.39 10.72 4.05
C GLY A 71 -7.10 10.75 4.86
N GLU A 72 -7.07 9.95 5.90
CA GLU A 72 -5.87 9.61 6.67
C GLU A 72 -5.89 8.13 7.02
N GLY A 73 -4.74 7.49 6.90
CA GLY A 73 -4.52 6.11 7.34
C GLY A 73 -3.52 6.08 8.48
N THR A 74 -3.86 5.46 9.59
CA THR A 74 -3.01 5.34 10.77
C THR A 74 -2.91 3.89 11.21
N CYS A 75 -1.69 3.39 11.46
CA CYS A 75 -1.46 2.03 11.95
C CYS A 75 -0.57 2.03 13.19
N GLN A 76 -0.92 1.18 14.15
CA GLN A 76 -0.13 0.87 15.33
C GLN A 76 0.41 -0.56 15.21
N VAL A 77 1.71 -0.72 15.49
CA VAL A 77 2.37 -2.03 15.55
C VAL A 77 2.55 -2.40 17.02
N GLN A 78 2.06 -3.59 17.39
CA GLN A 78 2.24 -4.12 18.74
C GLN A 78 3.62 -4.75 18.87
N TYR A 79 4.36 -4.34 19.91
CA TYR A 79 5.69 -4.88 20.23
C TYR A 79 6.67 -4.90 19.05
N PRO A 80 6.93 -3.76 18.38
CA PRO A 80 7.92 -3.71 17.30
C PRO A 80 9.31 -4.06 17.81
N THR A 81 10.10 -4.74 16.98
CA THR A 81 11.48 -5.14 17.31
C THR A 81 12.52 -4.13 16.84
N TYR A 82 12.11 -3.10 16.12
CA TYR A 82 12.93 -2.00 15.62
C TYR A 82 12.84 -0.76 16.52
N ALA A 83 13.84 0.13 16.41
CA ALA A 83 13.74 1.46 16.98
C ALA A 83 12.77 2.30 16.15
N SER A 84 11.76 2.86 16.80
CA SER A 84 10.80 3.75 16.14
C SER A 84 11.48 5.03 15.66
N PRO A 85 11.05 5.63 14.54
CA PRO A 85 11.53 6.94 14.11
C PRO A 85 11.13 8.00 15.14
N PRO A 86 11.80 9.16 15.15
CA PRO A 86 11.37 10.28 15.99
C PRO A 86 9.93 10.68 15.63
N PRO A 87 9.04 10.83 16.62
CA PRO A 87 7.67 11.24 16.38
C PRO A 87 7.59 12.70 15.89
N GLN A 88 6.68 12.94 14.95
CA GLN A 88 6.52 14.21 14.25
C GLN A 88 5.05 14.54 14.07
N TYR A 89 4.73 15.78 13.71
CA TYR A 89 3.40 16.20 13.29
C TYR A 89 3.48 17.00 12.00
N VAL A 90 2.40 17.05 11.26
CA VAL A 90 2.29 17.89 10.07
C VAL A 90 1.97 19.31 10.50
N ALA A 91 2.86 20.25 10.23
CA ALA A 91 2.67 21.66 10.49
C ALA A 91 1.68 22.30 9.49
N VAL A 92 1.22 23.50 9.76
CA VAL A 92 0.24 24.22 8.93
C VAL A 92 0.72 24.41 7.49
N ASP A 93 2.02 24.52 7.27
CA ASP A 93 2.64 24.63 5.93
C ASP A 93 2.83 23.28 5.23
N GLY A 94 2.40 22.18 5.85
CA GLY A 94 2.53 20.81 5.33
C GLY A 94 3.89 20.16 5.56
N SER A 95 4.82 20.83 6.25
CA SER A 95 6.11 20.26 6.64
C SER A 95 5.98 19.37 7.87
N LEU A 96 6.95 18.44 8.04
CA LEU A 96 7.05 17.66 9.27
C LEU A 96 7.85 18.44 10.32
N SER A 97 7.33 18.50 11.53
CA SER A 97 7.97 19.14 12.68
C SER A 97 8.09 18.16 13.85
N ALA A 98 9.18 18.29 14.61
CA ALA A 98 9.40 17.48 15.80
C ALA A 98 8.37 17.80 16.89
N CYS A 99 8.02 16.78 17.67
CA CYS A 99 7.11 16.94 18.79
C CYS A 99 7.71 17.81 19.90
N TYR A 100 6.92 18.71 20.43
CA TYR A 100 7.33 19.61 21.55
C TYR A 100 7.46 18.88 22.88
N LEU A 101 6.69 17.82 23.05
CA LEU A 101 6.73 16.97 24.22
C LEU A 101 7.27 15.59 23.79
N LEU A 102 7.94 14.89 24.69
CA LEU A 102 8.32 13.50 24.46
C LEU A 102 7.05 12.67 24.25
N GLY A 103 6.55 12.68 23.01
CA GLY A 103 5.40 11.91 22.62
C GLY A 103 5.77 10.43 22.59
N TRP A 104 4.93 9.61 23.15
CA TRP A 104 4.99 8.15 23.04
C TRP A 104 4.33 7.76 21.71
N GLY A 105 4.91 8.24 20.60
CA GLY A 105 4.39 7.92 19.28
C GLY A 105 4.50 6.41 19.04
N SER A 106 3.37 5.77 18.82
CA SER A 106 3.30 4.35 18.47
C SER A 106 2.53 4.12 17.17
N GLN A 107 2.10 5.20 16.53
CA GLN A 107 1.22 5.16 15.36
C GLN A 107 1.89 5.81 14.17
N PHE A 108 1.96 5.06 13.06
CA PHE A 108 2.37 5.57 11.78
C PHE A 108 1.16 6.16 11.08
N SER A 109 1.24 7.43 10.67
CA SER A 109 0.17 8.16 10.02
C SER A 109 0.54 8.60 8.62
N LEU A 110 -0.45 8.58 7.73
CA LEU A 110 -0.39 9.06 6.36
C LEU A 110 -1.61 9.93 6.09
N PRO A 111 -1.57 11.23 6.39
CA PRO A 111 -2.59 12.17 5.95
C PRO A 111 -2.49 12.37 4.43
N GLN A 112 -3.63 12.39 3.73
CA GLN A 112 -3.67 12.59 2.28
C GLN A 112 -2.95 13.86 1.86
N GLY A 113 -2.00 13.72 0.93
CA GLY A 113 -1.17 14.83 0.43
C GLY A 113 0.02 15.20 1.31
N SER A 114 0.16 14.61 2.51
CA SER A 114 1.25 14.88 3.46
C SER A 114 2.26 13.73 3.52
N PRO A 115 3.49 13.98 4.00
CA PRO A 115 4.45 12.90 4.22
C PRO A 115 3.99 11.94 5.31
N PRO A 116 4.29 10.62 5.18
CA PRO A 116 4.06 9.66 6.25
C PRO A 116 5.02 9.94 7.42
N HIS A 117 4.55 9.73 8.64
CA HIS A 117 5.33 9.98 9.84
C HIS A 117 4.86 9.12 11.02
N LEU A 118 5.62 9.12 12.10
CA LEU A 118 5.17 8.61 13.40
C LEU A 118 4.55 9.77 14.18
N ASP A 119 3.32 9.60 14.64
CA ASP A 119 2.58 10.67 15.32
C ASP A 119 3.17 11.01 16.69
N CYS A 120 3.02 12.29 17.08
CA CYS A 120 3.39 12.81 18.38
C CYS A 120 2.51 12.27 19.52
N VAL A 121 1.25 12.02 19.22
CA VAL A 121 0.26 11.57 20.19
C VAL A 121 -0.45 10.37 19.58
N GLY A 122 -0.43 9.27 20.28
CA GLY A 122 -1.16 8.07 19.88
C GLY A 122 -2.08 7.63 20.97
N GLY A 123 -3.35 7.37 20.63
CA GLY A 123 -4.23 6.54 21.47
C GLY A 123 -3.85 5.07 21.34
N ASP A 124 -4.46 4.22 22.13
CA ASP A 124 -4.33 2.77 21.96
C ASP A 124 -5.32 2.30 20.87
N LEU A 125 -4.81 2.01 19.67
CA LEU A 125 -5.63 1.46 18.58
C LEU A 125 -5.96 -0.02 18.82
N MET A 126 -5.27 -0.70 19.73
CA MET A 126 -5.52 -2.12 20.03
C MET A 126 -6.83 -2.37 20.79
N TYR A 127 -7.48 -1.33 21.29
CA TYR A 127 -8.77 -1.43 21.97
C TYR A 127 -9.92 -0.97 21.07
N PRO A 128 -11.04 -1.70 20.95
CA PRO A 128 -11.38 -3.00 21.53
C PRO A 128 -10.64 -4.18 20.86
N PRO A 129 -10.53 -5.33 21.56
CA PRO A 129 -9.68 -6.45 21.11
C PRO A 129 -10.21 -7.24 19.91
N GLN A 130 -11.42 -6.95 19.45
CA GLN A 130 -12.03 -7.64 18.31
C GLN A 130 -12.31 -6.65 17.18
N LEU A 131 -11.46 -6.70 16.16
CA LEU A 131 -11.57 -5.87 14.97
C LEU A 131 -11.77 -6.77 13.75
N PRO A 132 -12.44 -6.26 12.69
CA PRO A 132 -12.43 -6.93 11.40
C PRO A 132 -11.00 -7.20 10.94
N THR A 133 -10.74 -8.40 10.45
CA THR A 133 -9.43 -8.77 9.91
C THR A 133 -9.38 -8.42 8.42
N LEU A 134 -8.33 -7.70 8.02
CA LEU A 134 -7.99 -7.54 6.62
C LEU A 134 -7.07 -8.69 6.22
N GLU A 135 -7.61 -9.68 5.53
CA GLU A 135 -6.89 -10.90 5.17
C GLU A 135 -5.71 -10.62 4.24
N TYR A 136 -4.69 -11.48 4.25
CA TYR A 136 -3.55 -11.34 3.36
C TYR A 136 -3.98 -11.32 1.89
N GLY A 137 -3.42 -10.38 1.14
CA GLY A 137 -3.77 -10.11 -0.26
C GLY A 137 -5.01 -9.25 -0.43
N GLN A 138 -5.69 -8.84 0.65
CA GLN A 138 -6.79 -7.90 0.59
C GLN A 138 -6.31 -6.46 0.75
N ALA A 139 -7.09 -5.55 0.19
CA ALA A 139 -6.92 -4.11 0.34
C ALA A 139 -8.25 -3.44 0.66
N ILE A 140 -8.18 -2.34 1.40
CA ILE A 140 -9.32 -1.50 1.75
C ILE A 140 -8.97 -0.04 1.47
N SER A 141 -9.93 0.71 0.92
CA SER A 141 -9.73 2.11 0.58
C SER A 141 -10.74 3.01 1.27
N LEU A 142 -10.31 4.22 1.57
CA LEU A 142 -11.16 5.32 2.04
C LEU A 142 -10.66 6.64 1.43
N GLY A 143 -11.40 7.17 0.47
CA GLY A 143 -10.91 8.29 -0.35
C GLY A 143 -9.67 7.89 -1.15
N ALA A 144 -8.61 8.70 -1.10
CA ALA A 144 -7.35 8.41 -1.78
C ALA A 144 -6.40 7.50 -0.97
N ILE A 145 -6.74 7.19 0.28
CA ILE A 145 -5.91 6.30 1.10
C ILE A 145 -6.34 4.85 0.85
N THR A 146 -5.37 4.00 0.56
CA THR A 146 -5.55 2.55 0.40
C THR A 146 -4.57 1.81 1.29
N CYS A 147 -5.07 0.89 2.11
CA CYS A 147 -4.23 0.01 2.91
C CYS A 147 -4.35 -1.43 2.40
N ALA A 148 -3.23 -2.10 2.20
CA ALA A 148 -3.13 -3.48 1.75
C ALA A 148 -2.46 -4.35 2.81
N SER A 149 -3.00 -5.56 3.01
CA SER A 149 -2.47 -6.56 3.94
C SER A 149 -1.64 -7.59 3.18
N GLU A 150 -0.37 -7.72 3.59
CA GLU A 150 0.58 -8.69 3.05
C GLU A 150 1.05 -9.64 4.18
N PRO A 151 1.54 -10.84 3.88
CA PRO A 151 2.05 -11.75 4.90
C PRO A 151 3.16 -11.14 5.76
N SER A 152 3.90 -10.17 5.23
CA SER A 152 5.06 -9.54 5.88
C SER A 152 4.81 -8.13 6.41
N ALA A 153 3.67 -7.48 6.10
CA ALA A 153 3.41 -6.09 6.49
C ALA A 153 1.99 -5.61 6.18
N ILE A 154 1.63 -4.45 6.70
CA ILE A 154 0.57 -3.58 6.16
C ILE A 154 1.24 -2.42 5.42
N THR A 155 0.77 -2.15 4.21
CA THR A 155 1.17 -0.97 3.43
C THR A 155 -0.04 -0.06 3.26
N CYS A 156 0.05 1.19 3.72
CA CYS A 156 -0.95 2.22 3.43
C CYS A 156 -0.34 3.25 2.48
N ALA A 157 -1.05 3.56 1.40
CA ALA A 157 -0.59 4.47 0.35
C ALA A 157 -1.65 5.53 0.05
N ASP A 158 -1.20 6.74 -0.19
CA ASP A 158 -1.99 7.82 -0.78
C ASP A 158 -1.88 7.75 -2.31
N THR A 159 -2.93 7.29 -2.95
CA THR A 159 -2.98 7.12 -4.41
C THR A 159 -2.92 8.43 -5.18
N SER A 160 -3.15 9.57 -4.52
CA SER A 160 -3.08 10.89 -5.13
C SER A 160 -1.66 11.45 -5.19
N SER A 161 -0.80 11.09 -4.25
CA SER A 161 0.59 11.59 -4.15
C SER A 161 1.65 10.51 -4.37
N GLY A 162 1.29 9.24 -4.27
CA GLY A 162 2.22 8.10 -4.31
C GLY A 162 2.99 7.89 -3.01
N ARG A 163 2.74 8.70 -1.98
CA ARG A 163 3.35 8.55 -0.66
C ARG A 163 2.77 7.34 0.06
N PHE A 164 3.59 6.71 0.91
CA PHE A 164 3.17 5.51 1.62
C PHE A 164 3.96 5.32 2.92
N PHE A 165 3.39 4.57 3.83
CA PHE A 165 4.16 3.84 4.82
C PHE A 165 3.92 2.34 4.67
N ARG A 166 4.93 1.57 5.04
CA ARG A 166 4.85 0.12 5.18
C ARG A 166 5.37 -0.27 6.54
N VAL A 167 4.58 -1.02 7.30
CA VAL A 167 4.93 -1.38 8.68
C VAL A 167 4.73 -2.87 8.91
N SER A 168 5.65 -3.43 9.66
CA SER A 168 5.62 -4.80 10.16
C SER A 168 6.10 -4.82 11.60
N ARG A 169 6.12 -5.99 12.22
CA ARG A 169 6.74 -6.14 13.54
C ARG A 169 8.24 -5.87 13.52
N ASP A 170 8.92 -6.19 12.41
CA ASP A 170 10.38 -6.22 12.34
C ASP A 170 10.97 -5.01 11.59
N SER A 171 10.16 -4.23 10.91
CA SER A 171 10.64 -3.11 10.10
C SER A 171 9.54 -2.10 9.77
N TYR A 172 9.96 -0.90 9.37
CA TYR A 172 9.08 0.10 8.76
C TYR A 172 9.78 0.75 7.56
N GLN A 173 8.98 1.33 6.68
CA GLN A 173 9.43 2.14 5.55
C GLN A 173 8.48 3.33 5.40
N LEU A 174 9.04 4.52 5.17
CA LEU A 174 8.31 5.75 4.85
C LEU A 174 8.77 6.23 3.48
N GLY A 175 7.82 6.56 2.57
CA GLY A 175 8.12 6.95 1.20
C GLY A 175 7.12 7.94 0.58
#